data_50d20c13b2ec8967db89e04007fab4fc
#
_entry.id   50d20c13b2ec8967db89e04007fab4fc
#
_cell.length_a   1.000
_cell.length_b   1.000
_cell.length_c   1.000
_cell.angle_alpha   90.00
_cell.angle_beta   90.00
_cell.angle_gamma   90.00
#
_symmetry.space_group_name_H-M   'P 1'
#
loop_
_entity.id
_entity.type
_entity.pdbx_description
1 polymer ?
#
loop_
_entity_poly.entity_id
_entity_poly.type
_entity_poly.pdbx_seq_one_letter_code
_entity_poly.pdbx_strand_id
1 'polypeptide(L)'
;MKKNNLFKFAILLLTSFNAFIFAEKDIEIPEIKFDKFILDNGLTVVVHEDRKVPMVAVNVWYHVGSKNEVEGKTGFAHLFEHLMFNGTENYNNEFFEPFEKVGSTDQNGTTNSDRTNYFQNVPTNALDLALWMESERMGHILGVIDQEKLDEQRGVVQNEKRQGENQPYGKTWITIAKSAFPKGHPYSWSTIGSMEDLNAASMDDVRDWFKTYYGPNLSLIHI
;
A
#
# COMPACT_ATOMS: atom_id res chain seq x y z
N MET A 1 -51.20 -24.53 44.12
CA MET A 1 -50.70 -23.15 43.86
C MET A 1 -49.29 -23.04 43.26
N LYS A 2 -48.57 -24.12 42.94
CA LYS A 2 -47.18 -24.02 42.38
C LYS A 2 -47.07 -24.03 40.83
N LYS A 3 -48.07 -24.50 40.10
CA LYS A 3 -47.99 -24.56 38.60
C LYS A 3 -48.18 -23.23 37.89
N ASN A 4 -48.90 -22.27 38.45
CA ASN A 4 -49.16 -20.99 37.80
C ASN A 4 -47.96 -19.99 37.82
N ASN A 5 -47.01 -20.19 38.74
CA ASN A 5 -45.85 -19.30 38.83
C ASN A 5 -44.76 -19.68 37.82
N LEU A 6 -44.61 -20.97 37.48
CA LEU A 6 -43.66 -21.40 36.45
C LEU A 6 -44.08 -20.91 35.05
N PHE A 7 -45.40 -20.92 34.76
CA PHE A 7 -45.91 -20.47 33.47
C PHE A 7 -45.76 -18.94 33.28
N LYS A 8 -45.94 -18.16 34.35
CA LYS A 8 -45.71 -16.71 34.35
C LYS A 8 -44.24 -16.37 34.19
N PHE A 9 -43.34 -17.16 34.79
CA PHE A 9 -41.89 -16.97 34.65
C PHE A 9 -41.38 -17.33 33.24
N ALA A 10 -41.92 -18.38 32.61
CA ALA A 10 -41.59 -18.75 31.23
C ALA A 10 -42.06 -17.71 30.21
N ILE A 11 -43.25 -17.09 30.41
CA ILE A 11 -43.74 -16.02 29.56
C ILE A 11 -42.89 -14.74 29.72
N LEU A 12 -42.47 -14.42 30.95
CA LEU A 12 -41.59 -13.26 31.18
C LEU A 12 -40.19 -13.44 30.56
N LEU A 13 -39.64 -14.65 30.57
CA LEU A 13 -38.38 -14.98 29.90
C LEU A 13 -38.50 -14.93 28.37
N LEU A 14 -39.61 -15.40 27.79
CA LEU A 14 -39.85 -15.33 26.34
C LEU A 14 -40.05 -13.89 25.85
N THR A 15 -40.73 -13.03 26.64
CA THR A 15 -40.91 -11.63 26.26
C THR A 15 -39.60 -10.80 26.39
N SER A 16 -38.75 -11.11 27.40
CA SER A 16 -37.45 -10.46 27.52
C SER A 16 -36.45 -10.92 26.43
N PHE A 17 -36.55 -12.15 25.94
CA PHE A 17 -35.69 -12.64 24.84
C PHE A 17 -36.08 -11.99 23.49
N ASN A 18 -37.37 -11.74 23.25
CA ASN A 18 -37.82 -11.04 22.04
C ASN A 18 -37.50 -9.54 22.07
N ALA A 19 -37.36 -8.90 23.24
CA ALA A 19 -36.97 -7.49 23.33
C ALA A 19 -35.50 -7.24 22.98
N PHE A 20 -34.65 -8.27 23.11
CA PHE A 20 -33.23 -8.17 22.70
C PHE A 20 -33.00 -8.35 21.19
N ILE A 21 -33.96 -8.93 20.45
CA ILE A 21 -33.81 -9.22 19.01
C ILE A 21 -34.17 -8.00 18.15
N PHE A 22 -34.87 -7.00 18.70
CA PHE A 22 -35.31 -5.82 17.93
C PHE A 22 -34.57 -4.51 18.23
N ALA A 23 -33.43 -4.57 18.94
CA ALA A 23 -32.54 -3.44 19.04
C ALA A 23 -31.44 -3.50 17.95
N GLU A 24 -31.84 -3.79 16.71
CA GLU A 24 -31.01 -3.49 15.55
C GLU A 24 -31.01 -1.97 15.41
N LYS A 25 -30.00 -1.36 16.06
CA LYS A 25 -29.74 0.06 15.83
C LYS A 25 -29.25 0.11 14.41
N ASP A 26 -30.04 0.66 13.51
CA ASP A 26 -29.58 0.97 12.15
C ASP A 26 -28.26 1.72 12.27
N ILE A 27 -27.16 1.04 11.94
CA ILE A 27 -25.86 1.68 11.86
C ILE A 27 -25.91 2.50 10.58
N GLU A 28 -26.15 3.80 10.75
CA GLU A 28 -26.08 4.74 9.64
C GLU A 28 -24.62 4.80 9.18
N ILE A 29 -24.34 4.13 8.06
CA ILE A 29 -23.01 4.17 7.44
C ILE A 29 -22.85 5.57 6.83
N PRO A 30 -21.90 6.39 7.30
CA PRO A 30 -21.72 7.73 6.75
C PRO A 30 -21.33 7.64 5.27
N GLU A 31 -22.00 8.41 4.44
CA GLU A 31 -21.64 8.57 3.04
C GLU A 31 -20.38 9.43 2.94
N ILE A 32 -19.32 8.85 2.41
CA ILE A 32 -18.08 9.59 2.11
C ILE A 32 -18.23 10.22 0.73
N LYS A 33 -18.40 11.55 0.69
CA LYS A 33 -18.47 12.31 -0.55
C LYS A 33 -17.06 12.51 -1.10
N PHE A 34 -16.91 12.34 -2.41
CA PHE A 34 -15.64 12.58 -3.09
C PHE A 34 -15.91 13.03 -4.53
N ASP A 35 -14.98 13.78 -5.08
CA ASP A 35 -14.92 14.08 -6.50
C ASP A 35 -13.93 13.13 -7.19
N LYS A 36 -14.29 12.61 -8.37
CA LYS A 36 -13.44 11.74 -9.17
C LYS A 36 -13.37 12.25 -10.60
N PHE A 37 -12.17 12.41 -11.13
CA PHE A 37 -11.93 12.79 -12.52
C PHE A 37 -10.66 12.13 -13.05
N ILE A 38 -10.46 12.18 -14.37
CA ILE A 38 -9.30 11.61 -15.05
C ILE A 38 -8.61 12.75 -15.81
N LEU A 39 -7.30 12.88 -15.64
CA LEU A 39 -6.48 13.84 -16.37
C LEU A 39 -6.24 13.34 -17.82
N ASP A 40 -5.84 14.24 -18.71
CA ASP A 40 -5.58 13.93 -20.13
C ASP A 40 -4.51 12.85 -20.33
N ASN A 41 -3.57 12.69 -19.38
CA ASN A 41 -2.55 11.64 -19.38
C ASN A 41 -3.04 10.30 -18.84
N GLY A 42 -4.31 10.17 -18.44
CA GLY A 42 -4.93 8.96 -17.92
C GLY A 42 -4.86 8.79 -16.41
N LEU A 43 -4.22 9.70 -15.66
CA LEU A 43 -4.18 9.63 -14.19
C LEU A 43 -5.58 9.85 -13.62
N THR A 44 -6.04 8.90 -12.83
CA THR A 44 -7.28 9.03 -12.05
C THR A 44 -7.01 9.83 -10.77
N VAL A 45 -7.83 10.85 -10.52
CA VAL A 45 -7.76 11.68 -9.31
C VAL A 45 -9.05 11.52 -8.51
N VAL A 46 -8.90 11.26 -7.21
CA VAL A 46 -10.00 11.19 -6.25
C VAL A 46 -9.72 12.20 -5.14
N VAL A 47 -10.64 13.12 -4.90
CA VAL A 47 -10.53 14.17 -3.88
C VAL A 47 -11.66 14.03 -2.88
N HIS A 48 -11.31 13.88 -1.60
CA HIS A 48 -12.25 13.93 -0.48
C HIS A 48 -11.94 15.12 0.41
N GLU A 49 -12.87 16.06 0.50
CA GLU A 49 -12.70 17.26 1.30
C GLU A 49 -13.24 17.07 2.73
N ASP A 50 -12.33 17.07 3.73
CA ASP A 50 -12.67 17.16 5.16
C ASP A 50 -11.83 18.28 5.81
N ARG A 51 -12.47 19.40 6.13
CA ARG A 51 -11.82 20.60 6.68
C ARG A 51 -11.67 20.61 8.21
N LYS A 52 -11.79 19.48 8.89
CA LYS A 52 -11.70 19.43 10.35
C LYS A 52 -10.31 19.70 10.88
N VAL A 53 -9.28 19.40 10.10
CA VAL A 53 -7.86 19.66 10.44
C VAL A 53 -7.14 20.30 9.25
N PRO A 54 -6.11 21.16 9.48
CA PRO A 54 -5.35 21.81 8.41
C PRO A 54 -4.26 20.87 7.82
N MET A 55 -4.63 19.65 7.48
CA MET A 55 -3.76 18.60 6.94
C MET A 55 -4.36 18.01 5.66
N VAL A 56 -3.49 17.56 4.76
CA VAL A 56 -3.86 16.86 3.54
C VAL A 56 -3.12 15.54 3.48
N ALA A 57 -3.84 14.45 3.26
CA ALA A 57 -3.27 13.16 2.94
C ALA A 57 -3.18 13.01 1.42
N VAL A 58 -1.99 12.81 0.89
CA VAL A 58 -1.77 12.49 -0.53
C VAL A 58 -1.33 11.03 -0.61
N ASN A 59 -2.02 10.24 -1.44
CA ASN A 59 -1.73 8.82 -1.60
C ASN A 59 -1.79 8.45 -3.09
N VAL A 60 -0.66 8.06 -3.64
CA VAL A 60 -0.56 7.61 -5.04
C VAL A 60 -0.50 6.09 -5.08
N TRP A 61 -1.42 5.48 -5.81
CA TRP A 61 -1.51 4.03 -6.01
C TRP A 61 -1.10 3.66 -7.43
N TYR A 62 -0.23 2.67 -7.53
CA TYR A 62 0.13 2.03 -8.80
C TYR A 62 -0.45 0.61 -8.80
N HIS A 63 -1.15 0.26 -9.87
CA HIS A 63 -1.77 -1.05 -10.05
C HIS A 63 -0.72 -2.09 -10.46
N VAL A 64 0.31 -2.21 -9.66
CA VAL A 64 1.42 -3.16 -9.82
C VAL A 64 1.86 -3.67 -8.46
N GLY A 65 2.11 -4.96 -8.37
CA GLY A 65 2.58 -5.63 -7.17
C GLY A 65 3.28 -6.93 -7.50
N SER A 66 3.54 -7.77 -6.51
CA SER A 66 4.30 -9.01 -6.73
C SER A 66 3.60 -10.00 -7.66
N LYS A 67 2.30 -9.87 -7.92
CA LYS A 67 1.61 -10.69 -8.94
C LYS A 67 2.09 -10.43 -10.37
N ASN A 68 2.68 -9.27 -10.62
CA ASN A 68 3.18 -8.89 -11.94
C ASN A 68 4.60 -9.37 -12.20
N GLU A 69 5.26 -9.95 -11.18
CA GLU A 69 6.57 -10.55 -11.28
C GLU A 69 6.51 -11.86 -12.06
N VAL A 70 7.65 -12.25 -12.61
CA VAL A 70 7.84 -13.54 -13.27
C VAL A 70 8.73 -14.45 -12.42
N GLU A 71 8.65 -15.77 -12.63
CA GLU A 71 9.51 -16.75 -11.97
C GLU A 71 10.99 -16.41 -12.26
N GLY A 72 11.82 -16.40 -11.22
CA GLY A 72 13.23 -15.95 -11.29
C GLY A 72 13.45 -14.46 -11.07
N LYS A 73 12.39 -13.68 -10.82
CA LYS A 73 12.43 -12.23 -10.52
C LYS A 73 11.48 -11.83 -9.41
N THR A 74 11.30 -12.69 -8.41
CA THR A 74 10.42 -12.43 -7.27
C THR A 74 11.06 -11.44 -6.29
N GLY A 75 10.26 -10.59 -5.66
CA GLY A 75 10.70 -9.51 -4.76
C GLY A 75 11.03 -8.20 -5.48
N PHE A 76 10.91 -8.17 -6.81
CA PHE A 76 11.27 -7.00 -7.60
C PHE A 76 10.31 -5.83 -7.39
N ALA A 77 9.01 -6.08 -7.22
CA ALA A 77 8.03 -5.03 -6.94
C ALA A 77 8.35 -4.29 -5.64
N HIS A 78 8.76 -5.00 -4.59
CA HIS A 78 9.15 -4.41 -3.32
C HIS A 78 10.53 -3.72 -3.41
N LEU A 79 11.49 -4.32 -4.08
CA LEU A 79 12.79 -3.67 -4.36
C LEU A 79 12.58 -2.36 -5.13
N PHE A 80 11.66 -2.35 -6.09
CA PHE A 80 11.35 -1.15 -6.85
C PHE A 80 10.66 -0.07 -5.99
N GLU A 81 9.80 -0.46 -5.03
CA GLU A 81 9.28 0.48 -4.03
C GLU A 81 10.41 1.24 -3.33
N HIS A 82 11.45 0.53 -2.86
CA HIS A 82 12.61 1.14 -2.22
C HIS A 82 13.35 2.11 -3.15
N LEU A 83 13.54 1.74 -4.42
CA LEU A 83 14.21 2.61 -5.39
C LEU A 83 13.46 3.93 -5.61
N MET A 84 12.16 3.95 -5.45
CA MET A 84 11.31 5.14 -5.60
C MET A 84 11.54 6.20 -4.51
N PHE A 85 12.35 5.93 -3.50
CA PHE A 85 12.75 6.91 -2.47
C PHE A 85 14.16 7.49 -2.69
N ASN A 86 14.88 7.07 -3.73
CA ASN A 86 16.27 7.45 -3.97
C ASN A 86 16.47 8.75 -4.79
N GLY A 87 15.50 9.67 -4.72
CA GLY A 87 15.56 10.96 -5.40
C GLY A 87 15.00 10.92 -6.82
N THR A 88 15.01 12.10 -7.47
CA THR A 88 14.53 12.31 -8.83
C THR A 88 15.52 13.19 -9.59
N GLU A 89 15.34 13.35 -10.90
CA GLU A 89 16.21 14.17 -11.76
C GLU A 89 16.31 15.64 -11.30
N ASN A 90 15.22 16.21 -10.77
CA ASN A 90 15.18 17.58 -10.29
C ASN A 90 15.39 17.69 -8.78
N TYR A 91 15.35 16.60 -8.04
CA TYR A 91 15.65 16.52 -6.61
C TYR A 91 16.36 15.21 -6.27
N ASN A 92 17.67 15.17 -6.55
CA ASN A 92 18.48 13.96 -6.33
C ASN A 92 19.04 13.89 -4.90
N ASN A 93 18.14 13.97 -3.91
CA ASN A 93 18.41 13.75 -2.48
C ASN A 93 17.38 12.77 -1.94
N GLU A 94 17.44 12.48 -0.65
CA GLU A 94 16.48 11.62 0.00
C GLU A 94 15.05 12.18 -0.12
N PHE A 95 14.13 11.35 -0.58
CA PHE A 95 12.77 11.75 -0.95
C PHE A 95 11.96 12.30 0.24
N PHE A 96 12.24 11.85 1.45
CA PHE A 96 11.53 12.27 2.65
C PHE A 96 11.97 13.63 3.19
N GLU A 97 13.18 14.09 2.88
CA GLU A 97 13.75 15.31 3.44
C GLU A 97 12.89 16.58 3.24
N PRO A 98 12.31 16.87 2.06
CA PRO A 98 11.44 18.01 1.88
C PRO A 98 10.16 17.94 2.73
N PHE A 99 9.63 16.75 2.90
CA PHE A 99 8.43 16.51 3.69
C PHE A 99 8.67 16.68 5.18
N GLU A 100 9.81 16.24 5.70
CA GLU A 100 10.21 16.45 7.09
C GLU A 100 10.32 17.94 7.42
N LYS A 101 10.89 18.73 6.50
CA LYS A 101 11.04 20.18 6.66
C LYS A 101 9.71 20.94 6.77
N VAL A 102 8.65 20.44 6.19
CA VAL A 102 7.31 21.03 6.26
C VAL A 102 6.43 20.42 7.34
N GLY A 103 6.94 19.46 8.11
CA GLY A 103 6.21 18.81 9.20
C GLY A 103 5.23 17.74 8.74
N SER A 104 5.60 17.00 7.70
CA SER A 104 4.85 15.82 7.26
C SER A 104 4.82 14.73 8.34
N THR A 105 3.74 13.96 8.33
CA THR A 105 3.59 12.74 9.14
C THR A 105 3.21 11.56 8.26
N ASP A 106 3.39 10.34 8.77
CA ASP A 106 2.95 9.09 8.13
C ASP A 106 3.43 8.90 6.68
N GLN A 107 4.61 9.45 6.35
CA GLN A 107 5.20 9.27 5.03
C GLN A 107 5.79 7.86 4.88
N ASN A 108 5.38 7.13 3.83
CA ASN A 108 5.86 5.78 3.56
C ASN A 108 5.49 5.30 2.16
N GLY A 109 5.97 4.10 1.80
CA GLY A 109 5.47 3.27 0.73
C GLY A 109 5.05 1.90 1.24
N THR A 110 4.23 1.20 0.49
CA THR A 110 3.89 -0.20 0.76
C THR A 110 3.65 -0.97 -0.53
N THR A 111 4.08 -2.22 -0.57
CA THR A 111 3.82 -3.15 -1.67
C THR A 111 3.14 -4.41 -1.17
N ASN A 112 2.16 -4.89 -1.92
CA ASN A 112 1.58 -6.21 -1.73
C ASN A 112 1.49 -6.96 -3.08
N SER A 113 0.71 -8.03 -3.14
CA SER A 113 0.56 -8.79 -4.37
C SER A 113 -0.09 -7.99 -5.51
N ASP A 114 -0.95 -7.02 -5.22
CA ASP A 114 -1.81 -6.37 -6.20
C ASP A 114 -1.50 -4.92 -6.49
N ARG A 115 -0.84 -4.23 -5.55
CA ARG A 115 -0.61 -2.79 -5.65
C ARG A 115 0.69 -2.37 -4.95
N THR A 116 1.22 -1.23 -5.38
CA THR A 116 2.24 -0.43 -4.68
C THR A 116 1.70 0.97 -4.47
N ASN A 117 1.85 1.54 -3.28
CA ASN A 117 1.43 2.91 -3.04
C ASN A 117 2.45 3.68 -2.21
N TYR A 118 2.41 5.00 -2.37
CA TYR A 118 3.24 5.97 -1.65
C TYR A 118 2.33 7.02 -1.06
N PHE A 119 2.58 7.42 0.18
CA PHE A 119 1.69 8.35 0.87
C PHE A 119 2.44 9.21 1.87
N GLN A 120 1.88 10.38 2.12
CA GLN A 120 2.31 11.35 3.12
C GLN A 120 1.14 12.21 3.57
N ASN A 121 1.14 12.58 4.84
CA ASN A 121 0.26 13.60 5.39
C ASN A 121 1.06 14.90 5.52
N VAL A 122 0.60 15.95 4.87
CA VAL A 122 1.27 17.27 4.89
C VAL A 122 0.34 18.36 5.39
N PRO A 123 0.85 19.44 5.99
CA PRO A 123 0.05 20.65 6.20
C PRO A 123 -0.53 21.17 4.89
N THR A 124 -1.72 21.77 4.92
CA THR A 124 -2.43 22.23 3.70
C THR A 124 -1.61 23.18 2.82
N ASN A 125 -0.72 23.99 3.41
CA ASN A 125 0.17 24.88 2.68
C ASN A 125 1.36 24.16 1.99
N ALA A 126 1.53 22.87 2.22
CA ALA A 126 2.55 22.03 1.57
C ALA A 126 1.97 21.05 0.53
N LEU A 127 0.67 21.19 0.16
CA LEU A 127 0.05 20.34 -0.85
C LEU A 127 0.79 20.42 -2.20
N ASP A 128 1.16 21.63 -2.65
CA ASP A 128 1.89 21.82 -3.91
C ASP A 128 3.23 21.08 -3.90
N LEU A 129 3.95 21.12 -2.77
CA LEU A 129 5.18 20.33 -2.59
C LEU A 129 4.90 18.83 -2.74
N ALA A 130 3.86 18.32 -2.07
CA ALA A 130 3.53 16.90 -2.13
C ALA A 130 3.19 16.46 -3.57
N LEU A 131 2.38 17.22 -4.28
CA LEU A 131 2.02 16.94 -5.66
C LEU A 131 3.23 17.04 -6.60
N TRP A 132 4.12 18.00 -6.39
CA TRP A 132 5.34 18.13 -7.17
C TRP A 132 6.27 16.92 -6.95
N MET A 133 6.52 16.53 -5.71
CA MET A 133 7.36 15.36 -5.38
C MET A 133 6.79 14.07 -5.97
N GLU A 134 5.47 13.88 -5.91
CA GLU A 134 4.83 12.70 -6.53
C GLU A 134 4.91 12.73 -8.06
N SER A 135 4.80 13.90 -8.69
CA SER A 135 5.00 14.04 -10.14
C SER A 135 6.44 13.75 -10.57
N GLU A 136 7.42 14.17 -9.77
CA GLU A 136 8.83 13.86 -9.97
C GLU A 136 9.08 12.35 -9.86
N ARG A 137 8.55 11.70 -8.83
CA ARG A 137 8.62 10.25 -8.68
C ARG A 137 8.00 9.51 -9.87
N MET A 138 6.86 9.99 -10.35
CA MET A 138 6.15 9.36 -11.47
C MET A 138 6.86 9.54 -12.82
N GLY A 139 7.52 10.68 -13.05
CA GLY A 139 8.05 11.03 -14.36
C GLY A 139 9.56 11.04 -14.49
N HIS A 140 10.32 11.26 -13.41
CA HIS A 140 11.71 11.71 -13.44
C HIS A 140 12.65 10.91 -12.52
N ILE A 141 12.41 9.61 -12.34
CA ILE A 141 13.24 8.79 -11.45
C ILE A 141 14.37 8.04 -12.19
N LEU A 142 14.13 7.63 -13.45
CA LEU A 142 15.06 6.74 -14.16
C LEU A 142 16.45 7.36 -14.41
N GLY A 143 16.52 8.67 -14.54
CA GLY A 143 17.77 9.38 -14.79
C GLY A 143 18.73 9.39 -13.59
N VAL A 144 18.24 9.10 -12.38
CA VAL A 144 19.03 9.12 -11.15
C VAL A 144 19.25 7.75 -10.52
N ILE A 145 18.53 6.72 -10.96
CA ILE A 145 18.77 5.36 -10.51
C ILE A 145 19.96 4.77 -11.28
N ASP A 146 21.01 4.45 -10.57
CA ASP A 146 22.21 3.80 -11.07
C ASP A 146 22.45 2.43 -10.40
N GLN A 147 23.56 1.79 -10.76
CA GLN A 147 23.90 0.48 -10.22
C GLN A 147 24.19 0.53 -8.71
N GLU A 148 24.77 1.62 -8.23
CA GLU A 148 25.08 1.78 -6.79
C GLU A 148 23.81 1.84 -5.96
N LYS A 149 22.83 2.65 -6.36
CA LYS A 149 21.50 2.72 -5.70
C LYS A 149 20.75 1.39 -5.75
N LEU A 150 20.80 0.70 -6.89
CA LEU A 150 20.20 -0.62 -7.02
C LEU A 150 20.84 -1.63 -6.06
N ASP A 151 22.16 -1.64 -5.95
CA ASP A 151 22.89 -2.57 -5.08
C ASP A 151 22.68 -2.25 -3.61
N GLU A 152 22.60 -0.97 -3.25
CA GLU A 152 22.27 -0.50 -1.90
C GLU A 152 20.86 -0.99 -1.49
N GLN A 153 19.82 -0.67 -2.27
CA GLN A 153 18.45 -1.02 -1.95
C GLN A 153 18.23 -2.53 -1.99
N ARG A 154 18.88 -3.26 -2.87
CA ARG A 154 18.93 -4.72 -2.82
C ARG A 154 19.42 -5.23 -1.47
N GLY A 155 20.50 -4.64 -0.95
CA GLY A 155 21.05 -4.96 0.37
C GLY A 155 20.05 -4.71 1.50
N VAL A 156 19.32 -3.60 1.45
CA VAL A 156 18.25 -3.25 2.41
C VAL A 156 17.16 -4.32 2.39
N VAL A 157 16.57 -4.60 1.24
CA VAL A 157 15.47 -5.61 1.09
C VAL A 157 15.93 -7.00 1.55
N GLN A 158 17.18 -7.39 1.23
CA GLN A 158 17.73 -8.65 1.71
C GLN A 158 17.88 -8.70 3.23
N ASN A 159 18.21 -7.59 3.87
CA ASN A 159 18.31 -7.49 5.33
C ASN A 159 16.92 -7.57 5.97
N GLU A 160 15.92 -6.89 5.43
CA GLU A 160 14.53 -6.99 5.88
C GLU A 160 14.02 -8.44 5.81
N LYS A 161 14.30 -9.12 4.68
CA LYS A 161 13.96 -10.54 4.52
C LYS A 161 14.60 -11.40 5.60
N ARG A 162 15.91 -11.23 5.87
CA ARG A 162 16.60 -11.99 6.93
C ARG A 162 16.00 -11.68 8.30
N GLN A 163 15.72 -10.43 8.60
CA GLN A 163 15.12 -10.02 9.87
C GLN A 163 13.71 -10.61 10.04
N GLY A 164 12.87 -10.53 8.99
CA GLY A 164 11.52 -11.08 9.02
C GLY A 164 11.51 -12.61 9.19
N GLU A 165 12.37 -13.33 8.45
CA GLU A 165 12.44 -14.80 8.53
C GLU A 165 13.03 -15.32 9.85
N ASN A 166 13.83 -14.50 10.55
CA ASN A 166 14.39 -14.83 11.87
C ASN A 166 13.41 -14.61 13.03
N GLN A 167 12.28 -13.95 12.81
CA GLN A 167 11.25 -13.79 13.83
C GLN A 167 10.49 -15.11 14.07
N PRO A 168 9.96 -15.33 15.27
CA PRO A 168 9.03 -16.43 15.50
C PRO A 168 7.90 -16.39 14.47
N TYR A 169 7.62 -17.53 13.84
CA TYR A 169 6.62 -17.66 12.77
C TYR A 169 6.90 -16.84 11.49
N GLY A 170 8.10 -16.28 11.31
CA GLY A 170 8.46 -15.41 10.17
C GLY A 170 8.28 -16.02 8.79
N LYS A 171 8.27 -17.37 8.68
CA LYS A 171 8.04 -18.11 7.43
C LYS A 171 6.59 -18.57 7.23
N THR A 172 5.68 -18.25 8.14
CA THR A 172 4.30 -18.77 8.09
C THR A 172 3.59 -18.37 6.81
N TRP A 173 3.61 -17.09 6.48
CA TRP A 173 2.86 -16.60 5.31
C TRP A 173 3.38 -17.15 3.99
N ILE A 174 4.69 -17.24 3.79
CA ILE A 174 5.24 -17.85 2.57
C ILE A 174 4.92 -19.35 2.48
N THR A 175 4.90 -20.05 3.62
CA THR A 175 4.51 -21.46 3.66
C THR A 175 3.04 -21.64 3.30
N ILE A 176 2.15 -20.78 3.83
CA ILE A 176 0.72 -20.77 3.49
C ILE A 176 0.54 -20.51 1.99
N ALA A 177 1.17 -19.45 1.46
CA ALA A 177 1.05 -19.09 0.06
C ALA A 177 1.49 -20.24 -0.87
N LYS A 178 2.65 -20.84 -0.62
CA LYS A 178 3.15 -22.00 -1.40
C LYS A 178 2.26 -23.24 -1.30
N SER A 179 1.51 -23.39 -0.21
CA SER A 179 0.62 -24.53 0.01
C SER A 179 -0.78 -24.30 -0.56
N ALA A 180 -1.25 -23.04 -0.55
CA ALA A 180 -2.60 -22.67 -1.00
C ALA A 180 -2.70 -22.47 -2.53
N PHE A 181 -1.61 -22.06 -3.17
CA PHE A 181 -1.59 -21.76 -4.60
C PHE A 181 -0.70 -22.75 -5.39
N PRO A 182 -1.09 -23.13 -6.62
CA PRO A 182 -0.26 -23.97 -7.48
C PRO A 182 1.10 -23.31 -7.76
N LYS A 183 2.13 -24.14 -8.04
CA LYS A 183 3.44 -23.65 -8.47
C LYS A 183 3.29 -22.78 -9.74
N GLY A 184 3.93 -21.62 -9.75
CA GLY A 184 3.86 -20.64 -10.84
C GLY A 184 2.63 -19.72 -10.79
N HIS A 185 1.70 -19.92 -9.84
CA HIS A 185 0.64 -18.94 -9.62
C HIS A 185 1.22 -17.66 -9.00
N PRO A 186 0.83 -16.46 -9.47
CA PRO A 186 1.38 -15.19 -8.97
C PRO A 186 1.30 -14.97 -7.45
N TYR A 187 0.41 -15.65 -6.77
CA TYR A 187 0.27 -15.57 -5.31
C TYR A 187 1.03 -16.70 -4.58
N SER A 188 1.79 -17.55 -5.28
CA SER A 188 2.57 -18.62 -4.65
C SER A 188 3.92 -18.18 -4.08
N TRP A 189 4.36 -16.95 -4.36
CA TRP A 189 5.56 -16.35 -3.80
C TRP A 189 5.23 -15.15 -2.91
N SER A 190 6.18 -14.76 -2.05
CA SER A 190 6.03 -13.60 -1.18
C SER A 190 6.46 -12.32 -1.86
N THR A 191 5.88 -11.21 -1.47
CA THR A 191 6.24 -9.86 -1.95
C THR A 191 7.73 -9.53 -1.72
N ILE A 192 8.35 -10.06 -0.66
CA ILE A 192 9.78 -9.86 -0.42
C ILE A 192 10.68 -10.73 -1.31
N GLY A 193 10.14 -11.71 -2.02
CA GLY A 193 10.83 -12.55 -2.98
C GLY A 193 11.85 -13.54 -2.41
N SER A 194 12.70 -14.08 -3.30
CA SER A 194 13.83 -14.96 -2.95
C SER A 194 15.14 -14.19 -2.95
N MET A 195 16.16 -14.72 -2.24
CA MET A 195 17.50 -14.11 -2.25
C MET A 195 18.16 -14.22 -3.61
N GLU A 196 17.94 -15.34 -4.30
CA GLU A 196 18.47 -15.58 -5.65
C GLU A 196 17.92 -14.56 -6.63
N ASP A 197 16.60 -14.35 -6.62
CA ASP A 197 15.92 -13.46 -7.54
C ASP A 197 16.28 -11.99 -7.28
N LEU A 198 16.39 -11.58 -6.02
CA LEU A 198 16.86 -10.25 -5.65
C LEU A 198 18.29 -10.00 -6.16
N ASN A 199 19.19 -11.01 -6.10
CA ASN A 199 20.54 -10.90 -6.64
C ASN A 199 20.55 -10.81 -8.17
N ALA A 200 19.57 -11.40 -8.84
CA ALA A 200 19.45 -11.39 -10.29
C ALA A 200 18.87 -10.09 -10.86
N ALA A 201 18.30 -9.22 -10.00
CA ALA A 201 17.72 -7.94 -10.43
C ALA A 201 18.79 -7.04 -11.09
N SER A 202 18.47 -6.52 -12.28
CA SER A 202 19.37 -5.71 -13.11
C SER A 202 18.81 -4.32 -13.38
N MET A 203 19.65 -3.40 -13.87
CA MET A 203 19.23 -2.07 -14.30
C MET A 203 18.26 -2.10 -15.50
N ASP A 204 18.33 -3.12 -16.34
CA ASP A 204 17.36 -3.28 -17.43
C ASP A 204 16.00 -3.66 -16.87
N ASP A 205 15.95 -4.53 -15.85
CA ASP A 205 14.70 -4.85 -15.14
C ASP A 205 14.07 -3.61 -14.50
N VAL A 206 14.89 -2.73 -13.91
CA VAL A 206 14.43 -1.44 -13.33
C VAL A 206 13.76 -0.58 -14.39
N ARG A 207 14.41 -0.41 -15.56
CA ARG A 207 13.88 0.40 -16.65
C ARG A 207 12.59 -0.17 -17.25
N ASP A 208 12.57 -1.48 -17.46
CA ASP A 208 11.42 -2.17 -18.05
C ASP A 208 10.21 -2.15 -17.10
N TRP A 209 10.44 -2.36 -15.80
CA TRP A 209 9.40 -2.30 -14.78
C TRP A 209 8.76 -0.91 -14.69
N PHE A 210 9.58 0.14 -14.60
CA PHE A 210 9.09 1.51 -14.57
C PHE A 210 8.24 1.84 -15.79
N LYS A 211 8.77 1.59 -16.99
CA LYS A 211 8.08 1.88 -18.25
C LYS A 211 6.76 1.11 -18.40
N THR A 212 6.71 -0.10 -17.85
CA THR A 212 5.55 -0.98 -17.98
C THR A 212 4.45 -0.62 -16.98
N TYR A 213 4.80 -0.26 -15.75
CA TYR A 213 3.84 -0.23 -14.63
C TYR A 213 3.68 1.11 -13.94
N TYR A 214 4.59 2.07 -14.13
CA TYR A 214 4.56 3.35 -13.41
C TYR A 214 4.02 4.53 -14.25
N GLY A 215 3.29 4.23 -15.29
CA GLY A 215 2.60 5.25 -16.09
C GLY A 215 1.35 5.82 -15.41
N PRO A 216 0.97 7.07 -15.72
CA PRO A 216 -0.21 7.71 -15.14
C PRO A 216 -1.52 6.95 -15.36
N ASN A 217 -1.67 6.26 -16.48
CA ASN A 217 -2.85 5.47 -16.83
C ASN A 217 -3.03 4.19 -16.01
N LEU A 218 -2.00 3.78 -15.24
CA LEU A 218 -2.05 2.68 -14.27
C LEU A 218 -2.04 3.18 -12.83
N SER A 219 -2.18 4.49 -12.64
CA SER A 219 -2.06 5.15 -11.35
C SER A 219 -3.37 5.83 -10.94
N LEU A 220 -3.54 5.96 -9.64
CA LEU A 220 -4.61 6.73 -9.01
C LEU A 220 -3.98 7.57 -7.90
N ILE A 221 -4.29 8.86 -7.85
CA ILE A 221 -3.97 9.72 -6.72
C ILE A 221 -5.24 9.99 -5.91
N HIS A 222 -5.15 9.85 -4.61
CA HIS A 222 -6.17 10.20 -3.64
C HIS A 222 -5.67 11.32 -2.74
N ILE A 223 -6.47 12.36 -2.63
CA ILE A 223 -6.16 13.57 -1.86
C ILE A 223 -7.29 13.85 -0.88
#